data_4096a51099f998aea2e53f776202b8bd
#
_entry.id   4096a51099f998aea2e53f776202b8bd
#
_cell.length_a   1.000
_cell.length_b   1.000
_cell.length_c   1.000
_cell.angle_alpha   90.00
_cell.angle_beta   90.00
_cell.angle_gamma   90.00
#
_symmetry.space_group_name_H-M   'P 1'
#
loop_
_entity.id
_entity.type
_entity.pdbx_description
1 polymer ?
#
loop_
_entity_poly.entity_id
_entity_poly.type
_entity_poly.pdbx_seq_one_letter_code
_entity_poly.pdbx_strand_id
1 'polypeptide(L)'
;MKIKVIHTSDLHGYFFPTDYLDRERKATGYLSLLNNIKKDDLTILTDGGDTLQGSSFAYYVKEFLNSDIIADIMQNVDYYTLGNHDFNYGYDYLKSYVENMKGKLLCANVTDKTSGIKFSPYAIKEINGYKIGIAGIVTDWVNLWEREENLENFEIKDAFTSASEVLEKLKEEKTDFNILIYHGGYEIDLKTGEKLSDTNENVGGKIASKLQYDLILAGHQHMELSGKIKNTRAIESPANGSKAALIDLDTENKNISVSFIEPRLKKNPLEEKYKAVEEKVQDYLDEPIARLSRDYLPDDKIKMATEGSDLADLINKIQLKYTGADISITSFANVISGLKKNLTTRDVLNTYRFPNTALVLEIDGKTLRDALEKNYSYIEYDGTYKIAKRFLEPKEEHYNFDFFYGIDYDLDLKKEIGKRIGKIYFKGKEIKDDDKFSLVMNNYRATGAGGFDMYKNLKVLKNYDIEISEILLDYFRNL
;
A
#
# COMPACT_ATOMS: atom_id res chain seq x y z
N MET A 1 -6.03 -14.66 -33.68
CA MET A 1 -5.94 -13.19 -33.47
C MET A 1 -5.48 -12.93 -32.03
N LYS A 2 -4.77 -11.79 -31.78
CA LYS A 2 -4.33 -11.43 -30.43
C LYS A 2 -5.11 -10.21 -29.93
N ILE A 3 -5.77 -10.36 -28.78
CA ILE A 3 -6.37 -9.26 -28.03
C ILE A 3 -5.37 -8.89 -26.92
N LYS A 4 -5.12 -7.61 -26.74
CA LYS A 4 -4.18 -7.12 -25.75
C LYS A 4 -4.92 -6.65 -24.49
N VAL A 5 -4.42 -7.03 -23.33
CA VAL A 5 -4.80 -6.42 -22.07
C VAL A 5 -3.56 -5.75 -21.50
N ILE A 6 -3.66 -4.46 -21.17
CA ILE A 6 -2.60 -3.72 -20.48
C ILE A 6 -3.11 -3.42 -19.10
N HIS A 7 -2.33 -3.76 -18.08
CA HIS A 7 -2.75 -3.63 -16.70
C HIS A 7 -1.74 -2.83 -15.88
N THR A 8 -2.25 -1.81 -15.21
CA THR A 8 -1.59 -1.07 -14.14
C THR A 8 -2.26 -1.36 -12.82
N SER A 9 -1.58 -1.19 -11.71
CA SER A 9 -2.10 -1.27 -10.35
C SER A 9 -1.22 -0.46 -9.41
N ASP A 10 -1.75 -0.08 -8.27
CA ASP A 10 -0.96 0.54 -7.19
C ASP A 10 -0.19 1.78 -7.68
N LEU A 11 -0.87 2.62 -8.48
CA LEU A 11 -0.25 3.85 -8.99
C LEU A 11 0.05 4.84 -7.87
N HIS A 12 -0.71 4.81 -6.77
CA HIS A 12 -0.50 5.63 -5.59
C HIS A 12 -0.27 7.12 -5.89
N GLY A 13 -0.96 7.64 -6.93
CA GLY A 13 -0.78 9.01 -7.37
C GLY A 13 0.56 9.33 -8.03
N TYR A 14 1.39 8.34 -8.35
CA TYR A 14 2.62 8.53 -9.14
C TYR A 14 2.29 8.63 -10.63
N PHE A 15 1.77 9.77 -11.03
CA PHE A 15 1.38 10.02 -12.42
C PHE A 15 2.51 10.62 -13.23
N PHE A 16 3.21 11.59 -12.68
CA PHE A 16 4.27 12.34 -13.36
C PHE A 16 5.61 11.58 -13.36
N PRO A 17 6.54 11.95 -14.26
CA PRO A 17 7.86 11.33 -14.38
C PRO A 17 8.80 11.77 -13.23
N THR A 18 8.41 11.46 -12.01
CA THR A 18 9.15 11.80 -10.77
C THR A 18 8.81 10.79 -9.67
N ASP A 19 9.74 10.56 -8.76
CA ASP A 19 9.51 9.80 -7.52
C ASP A 19 9.31 10.71 -6.29
N TYR A 20 9.25 12.03 -6.51
CA TYR A 20 9.11 13.08 -5.49
C TYR A 20 10.22 13.14 -4.45
N LEU A 21 11.30 12.36 -4.59
CA LEU A 21 12.48 12.50 -3.73
C LEU A 21 13.22 13.82 -3.98
N ASP A 22 13.20 14.25 -5.22
CA ASP A 22 13.78 15.48 -5.75
C ASP A 22 12.95 16.01 -6.92
N ARG A 23 13.43 17.06 -7.63
CA ARG A 23 12.77 17.59 -8.83
C ARG A 23 13.20 16.91 -10.14
N GLU A 24 14.06 15.91 -10.06
CA GLU A 24 14.57 15.27 -11.28
C GLU A 24 13.48 14.48 -12.00
N ARG A 25 13.48 14.56 -13.32
CA ARG A 25 12.60 13.74 -14.14
C ARG A 25 13.17 12.34 -14.27
N LYS A 26 12.37 11.35 -13.94
CA LYS A 26 12.73 9.94 -13.94
C LYS A 26 11.80 9.15 -14.86
N ALA A 27 12.30 8.08 -15.48
CA ALA A 27 11.47 7.18 -16.28
C ALA A 27 10.60 6.32 -15.34
N THR A 28 9.57 6.93 -14.78
CA THR A 28 8.58 6.33 -13.86
C THR A 28 7.25 7.06 -13.99
N GLY A 29 6.22 6.54 -13.35
CA GLY A 29 4.90 7.16 -13.31
C GLY A 29 4.02 6.84 -14.53
N TYR A 30 2.72 6.94 -14.32
CA TYR A 30 1.71 6.52 -15.30
C TYR A 30 1.82 7.22 -16.66
N LEU A 31 2.10 8.54 -16.68
CA LEU A 31 2.24 9.29 -17.93
C LEU A 31 3.46 8.85 -18.75
N SER A 32 4.52 8.40 -18.06
CA SER A 32 5.69 7.79 -18.72
C SER A 32 5.38 6.41 -19.31
N LEU A 33 4.50 5.63 -18.67
CA LEU A 33 3.99 4.37 -19.21
C LEU A 33 3.15 4.62 -20.45
N LEU A 34 2.22 5.59 -20.42
CA LEU A 34 1.38 5.96 -21.55
C LEU A 34 2.19 6.32 -22.79
N ASN A 35 3.39 6.87 -22.64
CA ASN A 35 4.29 7.16 -23.75
C ASN A 35 4.78 5.92 -24.51
N ASN A 36 4.65 4.73 -23.92
CA ASN A 36 5.06 3.45 -24.50
C ASN A 36 3.87 2.52 -24.76
N ILE A 37 2.68 2.89 -24.31
CA ILE A 37 1.43 2.16 -24.53
C ILE A 37 0.84 2.60 -25.88
N LYS A 38 0.53 1.62 -26.74
CA LYS A 38 -0.21 1.82 -27.97
C LYS A 38 -1.59 1.16 -27.81
N LYS A 39 -2.61 1.99 -27.63
CA LYS A 39 -4.00 1.54 -27.54
C LYS A 39 -4.63 1.56 -28.93
N ASP A 40 -5.19 0.43 -29.35
CA ASP A 40 -5.95 0.22 -30.57
C ASP A 40 -7.29 -0.47 -30.24
N ASP A 41 -8.10 -0.78 -31.24
CA ASP A 41 -9.41 -1.41 -31.06
C ASP A 41 -9.33 -2.85 -30.48
N LEU A 42 -8.16 -3.46 -30.48
CA LEU A 42 -7.89 -4.78 -29.89
C LEU A 42 -7.27 -4.69 -28.50
N THR A 43 -7.18 -3.49 -27.93
CA THR A 43 -6.49 -3.25 -26.66
C THR A 43 -7.49 -2.84 -25.57
N ILE A 44 -7.43 -3.52 -24.43
CA ILE A 44 -8.16 -3.19 -23.21
C ILE A 44 -7.14 -2.68 -22.17
N LEU A 45 -7.34 -1.48 -21.64
CA LEU A 45 -6.52 -0.93 -20.56
C LEU A 45 -7.27 -1.06 -19.24
N THR A 46 -6.65 -1.73 -18.27
CA THR A 46 -7.22 -1.98 -16.92
C THR A 46 -6.35 -1.39 -15.83
N ASP A 47 -6.98 -1.05 -14.70
CA ASP A 47 -6.28 -0.61 -13.49
C ASP A 47 -6.77 -1.40 -12.26
N GLY A 48 -5.84 -1.78 -11.41
CA GLY A 48 -6.07 -2.64 -10.23
C GLY A 48 -6.44 -1.89 -8.96
N GLY A 49 -6.56 -0.55 -8.97
CA GLY A 49 -6.83 0.25 -7.78
C GLY A 49 -5.56 0.72 -7.05
N ASP A 50 -5.74 1.28 -5.87
CA ASP A 50 -4.74 2.04 -5.12
C ASP A 50 -4.16 3.18 -5.97
N THR A 51 -5.09 4.01 -6.46
CA THR A 51 -4.78 5.11 -7.38
C THR A 51 -4.74 6.46 -6.65
N LEU A 52 -5.62 6.66 -5.64
CA LEU A 52 -5.93 7.99 -5.09
C LEU A 52 -4.96 8.47 -4.01
N GLN A 53 -4.24 7.58 -3.34
CA GLN A 53 -3.44 7.89 -2.16
C GLN A 53 -2.01 7.35 -2.32
N GLY A 54 -0.99 8.07 -1.78
CA GLY A 54 0.40 7.62 -1.62
C GLY A 54 1.45 8.65 -2.00
N SER A 55 1.43 9.21 -3.21
CA SER A 55 2.43 10.20 -3.63
C SER A 55 2.16 11.59 -3.05
N SER A 56 3.20 12.42 -3.09
CA SER A 56 3.06 13.85 -2.75
C SER A 56 2.10 14.59 -3.68
N PHE A 57 1.93 14.15 -4.94
CA PHE A 57 0.92 14.69 -5.84
C PHE A 57 -0.49 14.37 -5.35
N ALA A 58 -0.75 13.10 -5.02
CA ALA A 58 -2.05 12.67 -4.49
C ALA A 58 -2.38 13.42 -3.19
N TYR A 59 -1.42 13.55 -2.29
CA TYR A 59 -1.58 14.35 -1.06
C TYR A 59 -1.94 15.80 -1.37
N TYR A 60 -1.20 16.46 -2.27
CA TYR A 60 -1.47 17.85 -2.64
C TYR A 60 -2.85 18.03 -3.28
N VAL A 61 -3.25 17.10 -4.17
CA VAL A 61 -4.57 17.12 -4.80
C VAL A 61 -5.68 16.96 -3.76
N LYS A 62 -5.51 16.05 -2.80
CA LYS A 62 -6.47 15.85 -1.70
C LYS A 62 -6.60 17.12 -0.84
N GLU A 63 -5.49 17.77 -0.50
CA GLU A 63 -5.48 18.93 0.40
C GLU A 63 -5.99 20.23 -0.25
N PHE A 64 -5.69 20.45 -1.51
CA PHE A 64 -5.86 21.77 -2.15
C PHE A 64 -6.74 21.77 -3.40
N LEU A 65 -7.10 20.59 -3.92
CA LEU A 65 -7.84 20.44 -5.18
C LEU A 65 -8.97 19.40 -5.01
N ASN A 66 -9.25 18.63 -6.06
CA ASN A 66 -10.23 17.53 -5.99
C ASN A 66 -9.80 16.36 -6.89
N SER A 67 -10.35 15.17 -6.64
CA SER A 67 -10.01 13.91 -7.30
C SER A 67 -10.39 13.83 -8.79
N ASP A 68 -11.18 14.77 -9.31
CA ASP A 68 -11.50 14.90 -10.73
C ASP A 68 -10.25 15.06 -11.62
N ILE A 69 -9.19 15.70 -11.11
CA ILE A 69 -7.89 15.80 -11.79
C ILE A 69 -7.29 14.42 -11.99
N ILE A 70 -7.34 13.56 -10.97
CA ILE A 70 -6.84 12.19 -11.03
C ILE A 70 -7.67 11.39 -12.04
N ALA A 71 -8.98 11.52 -12.00
CA ALA A 71 -9.89 10.88 -12.95
C ALA A 71 -9.58 11.26 -14.40
N ASP A 72 -9.30 12.55 -14.68
CA ASP A 72 -8.94 12.99 -16.02
C ASP A 72 -7.56 12.47 -16.48
N ILE A 73 -6.59 12.35 -15.57
CA ILE A 73 -5.30 11.71 -15.86
C ILE A 73 -5.51 10.23 -16.24
N MET A 74 -6.43 9.54 -15.55
CA MET A 74 -6.76 8.12 -15.74
C MET A 74 -7.77 7.86 -16.88
N GLN A 75 -8.16 8.88 -17.67
CA GLN A 75 -9.21 8.79 -18.69
C GLN A 75 -9.01 7.71 -19.79
N ASN A 76 -7.79 7.16 -19.93
CA ASN A 76 -7.49 6.12 -20.92
C ASN A 76 -7.83 4.70 -20.42
N VAL A 77 -8.11 4.53 -19.14
CA VAL A 77 -8.49 3.24 -18.53
C VAL A 77 -9.91 2.87 -18.96
N ASP A 78 -10.11 1.62 -19.42
CA ASP A 78 -11.43 1.11 -19.82
C ASP A 78 -12.19 0.51 -18.64
N TYR A 79 -11.49 -0.26 -17.80
CA TYR A 79 -12.04 -0.95 -16.62
C TYR A 79 -11.08 -0.83 -15.45
N TYR A 80 -11.61 -0.61 -14.26
CA TYR A 80 -10.80 -0.53 -13.05
C TYR A 80 -11.56 -1.10 -11.85
N THR A 81 -10.83 -1.51 -10.82
CA THR A 81 -11.37 -1.78 -9.51
C THR A 81 -10.86 -0.75 -8.51
N LEU A 82 -11.30 -0.81 -7.25
CA LEU A 82 -10.71 -0.04 -6.17
C LEU A 82 -9.66 -0.87 -5.45
N GLY A 83 -8.66 -0.20 -4.89
CA GLY A 83 -7.78 -0.76 -3.89
C GLY A 83 -8.16 -0.32 -2.47
N ASN A 84 -7.43 -0.83 -1.48
CA ASN A 84 -7.71 -0.50 -0.08
C ASN A 84 -7.41 0.98 0.24
N HIS A 85 -6.43 1.57 -0.41
CA HIS A 85 -6.07 2.98 -0.21
C HIS A 85 -7.01 3.97 -0.93
N ASP A 86 -7.85 3.52 -1.84
CA ASP A 86 -8.81 4.41 -2.50
C ASP A 86 -9.95 4.87 -1.56
N PHE A 87 -10.13 4.20 -0.42
CA PHE A 87 -11.10 4.57 0.62
C PHE A 87 -10.55 5.59 1.63
N ASN A 88 -9.22 5.80 1.72
CA ASN A 88 -8.58 6.56 2.78
C ASN A 88 -9.04 8.02 2.90
N TYR A 89 -9.46 8.64 1.79
CA TYR A 89 -9.87 10.04 1.77
C TYR A 89 -11.39 10.24 1.86
N GLY A 90 -12.11 9.17 2.22
CA GLY A 90 -13.53 9.19 2.52
C GLY A 90 -14.43 9.16 1.28
N TYR A 91 -15.73 9.09 1.57
CA TYR A 91 -16.76 8.82 0.58
C TYR A 91 -16.86 9.89 -0.53
N ASP A 92 -16.89 11.17 -0.18
CA ASP A 92 -17.10 12.24 -1.16
C ASP A 92 -15.92 12.38 -2.14
N TYR A 93 -14.70 12.17 -1.67
CA TYR A 93 -13.51 12.21 -2.50
C TYR A 93 -13.48 11.03 -3.49
N LEU A 94 -13.80 9.82 -3.02
CA LEU A 94 -13.91 8.63 -3.86
C LEU A 94 -15.06 8.78 -4.87
N LYS A 95 -16.22 9.28 -4.43
CA LYS A 95 -17.37 9.53 -5.30
C LYS A 95 -17.02 10.49 -6.43
N SER A 96 -16.37 11.61 -6.10
CA SER A 96 -15.93 12.59 -7.12
C SER A 96 -14.98 11.93 -8.14
N TYR A 97 -14.05 11.08 -7.71
CA TYR A 97 -13.19 10.32 -8.61
C TYR A 97 -14.00 9.44 -9.55
N VAL A 98 -14.89 8.60 -9.01
CA VAL A 98 -15.67 7.63 -9.79
C VAL A 98 -16.62 8.33 -10.78
N GLU A 99 -17.26 9.43 -10.39
CA GLU A 99 -18.17 10.19 -11.24
C GLU A 99 -17.46 10.86 -12.43
N ASN A 100 -16.17 11.18 -12.29
CA ASN A 100 -15.38 11.83 -13.33
C ASN A 100 -14.56 10.84 -14.18
N MET A 101 -14.46 9.57 -13.76
CA MET A 101 -13.79 8.52 -14.54
C MET A 101 -14.58 8.17 -15.80
N LYS A 102 -13.90 8.06 -16.94
CA LYS A 102 -14.49 7.54 -18.19
C LYS A 102 -14.57 6.01 -18.20
N GLY A 103 -13.61 5.36 -17.56
CA GLY A 103 -13.59 3.91 -17.39
C GLY A 103 -14.73 3.40 -16.53
N LYS A 104 -15.05 2.13 -16.65
CA LYS A 104 -16.10 1.50 -15.86
C LYS A 104 -15.53 0.90 -14.58
N LEU A 105 -16.05 1.32 -13.42
CA LEU A 105 -15.76 0.72 -12.13
C LEU A 105 -16.34 -0.71 -12.05
N LEU A 106 -15.50 -1.68 -11.79
CA LEU A 106 -15.83 -3.08 -11.56
C LEU A 106 -15.41 -3.47 -10.14
N CYS A 107 -16.38 -3.72 -9.26
CA CYS A 107 -16.10 -4.23 -7.92
C CYS A 107 -17.29 -5.04 -7.42
N ALA A 108 -17.16 -6.37 -7.49
CA ALA A 108 -18.28 -7.29 -7.22
C ALA A 108 -18.57 -7.45 -5.73
N ASN A 109 -17.60 -7.18 -4.87
CA ASN A 109 -17.74 -7.36 -3.42
C ASN A 109 -18.00 -6.05 -2.65
N VAL A 110 -18.12 -4.91 -3.33
CA VAL A 110 -18.46 -3.63 -2.69
C VAL A 110 -19.85 -3.18 -3.10
N THR A 111 -20.62 -2.75 -2.12
CA THR A 111 -21.94 -2.13 -2.32
C THR A 111 -21.98 -0.79 -1.61
N ASP A 112 -22.41 0.25 -2.31
CA ASP A 112 -22.72 1.55 -1.71
C ASP A 112 -24.16 1.54 -1.19
N LYS A 113 -24.32 1.65 0.13
CA LYS A 113 -25.62 1.69 0.82
C LYS A 113 -26.44 2.95 0.49
N THR A 114 -25.77 4.02 0.05
CA THR A 114 -26.40 5.29 -0.34
C THR A 114 -26.82 5.33 -1.80
N SER A 115 -26.35 4.38 -2.62
CA SER A 115 -26.53 4.34 -4.07
C SER A 115 -25.94 5.55 -4.82
N GLY A 116 -25.02 6.29 -4.21
CA GLY A 116 -24.33 7.42 -4.83
C GLY A 116 -23.20 6.97 -5.77
N ILE A 117 -22.54 5.84 -5.48
CA ILE A 117 -21.53 5.23 -6.33
C ILE A 117 -22.07 3.93 -6.93
N LYS A 118 -22.00 3.81 -8.25
CA LYS A 118 -22.46 2.62 -8.96
C LYS A 118 -21.34 1.62 -9.16
N PHE A 119 -21.33 0.58 -8.37
CA PHE A 119 -20.48 -0.58 -8.55
C PHE A 119 -21.08 -1.57 -9.56
N SER A 120 -20.31 -1.97 -10.57
CA SER A 120 -20.67 -3.05 -11.46
C SER A 120 -19.87 -4.30 -11.08
N PRO A 121 -20.50 -5.49 -10.96
CA PRO A 121 -19.75 -6.70 -10.61
C PRO A 121 -18.81 -7.14 -11.73
N TYR A 122 -19.21 -6.92 -12.99
CA TYR A 122 -18.44 -7.26 -14.18
C TYR A 122 -18.84 -6.42 -15.39
N ALA A 123 -18.06 -6.57 -16.45
CA ALA A 123 -18.38 -6.11 -17.80
C ALA A 123 -18.07 -7.18 -18.82
N ILE A 124 -18.72 -7.09 -19.99
CA ILE A 124 -18.39 -7.90 -21.16
C ILE A 124 -17.93 -6.94 -22.26
N LYS A 125 -16.72 -7.17 -22.75
CA LYS A 125 -16.18 -6.47 -23.91
C LYS A 125 -16.19 -7.41 -25.10
N GLU A 126 -16.94 -7.05 -26.14
CA GLU A 126 -16.93 -7.80 -27.39
C GLU A 126 -15.88 -7.19 -28.35
N ILE A 127 -14.98 -8.03 -28.84
CA ILE A 127 -13.94 -7.67 -29.81
C ILE A 127 -13.93 -8.72 -30.92
N ASN A 128 -14.32 -8.31 -32.13
CA ASN A 128 -14.36 -9.16 -33.32
C ASN A 128 -15.09 -10.51 -33.07
N GLY A 129 -16.22 -10.47 -32.34
CA GLY A 129 -17.06 -11.62 -32.05
C GLY A 129 -16.61 -12.46 -30.84
N TYR A 130 -15.49 -12.13 -30.20
CA TYR A 130 -15.04 -12.74 -28.95
C TYR A 130 -15.54 -11.92 -27.76
N LYS A 131 -16.11 -12.60 -26.77
CA LYS A 131 -16.62 -12.02 -25.52
C LYS A 131 -15.57 -12.14 -24.41
N ILE A 132 -15.04 -11.01 -23.98
CA ILE A 132 -14.10 -10.93 -22.87
C ILE A 132 -14.87 -10.50 -21.62
N GLY A 133 -15.05 -11.43 -20.68
CA GLY A 133 -15.65 -11.16 -19.39
C GLY A 133 -14.59 -10.61 -18.43
N ILE A 134 -14.86 -9.48 -17.81
CA ILE A 134 -13.95 -8.80 -16.89
C ILE A 134 -14.71 -8.52 -15.60
N ALA A 135 -14.26 -9.08 -14.48
CA ALA A 135 -14.77 -8.81 -13.14
C ALA A 135 -13.74 -8.04 -12.32
N GLY A 136 -14.19 -7.32 -11.29
CA GLY A 136 -13.31 -6.65 -10.32
C GLY A 136 -13.69 -7.03 -8.90
N ILE A 137 -12.72 -7.13 -8.02
CA ILE A 137 -12.87 -7.27 -6.56
C ILE A 137 -11.72 -6.59 -5.82
N VAL A 138 -11.97 -6.18 -4.58
CA VAL A 138 -10.96 -5.66 -3.64
C VAL A 138 -10.82 -6.63 -2.47
N THR A 139 -9.66 -6.66 -1.82
CA THR A 139 -9.48 -7.43 -0.58
C THR A 139 -10.49 -6.98 0.48
N ASP A 140 -11.13 -7.92 1.14
CA ASP A 140 -12.07 -7.63 2.23
C ASP A 140 -11.38 -7.21 3.53
N TRP A 141 -10.04 -7.28 3.56
CA TRP A 141 -9.24 -6.74 4.66
C TRP A 141 -9.28 -5.21 4.76
N VAL A 142 -9.80 -4.51 3.78
CA VAL A 142 -10.19 -3.09 3.91
C VAL A 142 -11.03 -2.87 5.17
N ASN A 143 -11.96 -3.79 5.47
CA ASN A 143 -12.78 -3.73 6.70
C ASN A 143 -11.96 -3.76 8.01
N LEU A 144 -10.71 -4.23 7.94
CA LEU A 144 -9.82 -4.31 9.11
C LEU A 144 -8.89 -3.09 9.21
N TRP A 145 -8.47 -2.56 8.06
CA TRP A 145 -7.43 -1.52 8.02
C TRP A 145 -8.00 -0.11 7.97
N GLU A 146 -9.17 0.06 7.33
CA GLU A 146 -9.72 1.38 7.10
C GLU A 146 -10.57 1.85 8.29
N ARG A 147 -10.70 3.16 8.45
CA ARG A 147 -11.51 3.80 9.48
C ARG A 147 -12.99 3.51 9.25
N GLU A 148 -13.73 3.32 10.35
CA GLU A 148 -15.17 3.03 10.27
C GLU A 148 -15.95 4.13 9.55
N GLU A 149 -15.61 5.41 9.78
CA GLU A 149 -16.28 6.54 9.13
C GLU A 149 -16.07 6.58 7.62
N ASN A 150 -14.91 6.10 7.11
CA ASN A 150 -14.68 6.01 5.67
C ASN A 150 -15.47 4.86 5.04
N LEU A 151 -15.85 3.86 5.83
CA LEU A 151 -16.58 2.67 5.38
C LEU A 151 -18.06 2.68 5.73
N GLU A 152 -18.57 3.66 6.48
CA GLU A 152 -19.98 3.68 6.95
C GLU A 152 -21.00 3.55 5.81
N ASN A 153 -20.69 4.10 4.63
CA ASN A 153 -21.51 4.06 3.42
C ASN A 153 -21.30 2.80 2.59
N PHE A 154 -20.36 1.93 2.93
CA PHE A 154 -20.03 0.73 2.16
C PHE A 154 -20.35 -0.57 2.89
N GLU A 155 -20.67 -1.61 2.13
CA GLU A 155 -20.64 -3.00 2.54
C GLU A 155 -19.60 -3.71 1.68
N ILE A 156 -18.58 -4.31 2.31
CA ILE A 156 -17.51 -5.04 1.64
C ILE A 156 -17.58 -6.51 2.06
N LYS A 157 -17.87 -7.39 1.10
CA LYS A 157 -18.05 -8.85 1.29
C LYS A 157 -16.76 -9.60 1.07
N ASP A 158 -16.75 -10.88 1.51
CA ASP A 158 -15.65 -11.82 1.32
C ASP A 158 -15.21 -11.88 -0.17
N ALA A 159 -13.92 -11.66 -0.40
CA ALA A 159 -13.34 -11.55 -1.74
C ALA A 159 -13.45 -12.88 -2.51
N PHE A 160 -13.15 -14.02 -1.87
CA PHE A 160 -13.20 -15.31 -2.53
C PHE A 160 -14.63 -15.73 -2.95
N THR A 161 -15.60 -15.53 -2.06
CA THR A 161 -17.01 -15.83 -2.33
C THR A 161 -17.53 -14.99 -3.48
N SER A 162 -17.24 -13.67 -3.45
CA SER A 162 -17.66 -12.76 -4.51
C SER A 162 -17.00 -13.06 -5.86
N ALA A 163 -15.71 -13.47 -5.85
CA ALA A 163 -15.03 -13.94 -7.06
C ALA A 163 -15.70 -15.21 -7.64
N SER A 164 -16.15 -16.12 -6.79
CA SER A 164 -16.86 -17.32 -7.23
C SER A 164 -18.22 -16.98 -7.83
N GLU A 165 -19.01 -16.14 -7.18
CA GLU A 165 -20.35 -15.74 -7.65
C GLU A 165 -20.31 -15.00 -8.98
N VAL A 166 -19.35 -14.08 -9.16
CA VAL A 166 -19.24 -13.31 -10.39
C VAL A 166 -18.73 -14.16 -11.54
N LEU A 167 -17.86 -15.14 -11.29
CA LEU A 167 -17.40 -16.09 -12.31
C LEU A 167 -18.57 -16.91 -12.89
N GLU A 168 -19.50 -17.36 -12.05
CA GLU A 168 -20.68 -18.11 -12.54
C GLU A 168 -21.53 -17.23 -13.47
N LYS A 169 -21.72 -15.95 -13.15
CA LYS A 169 -22.40 -14.98 -14.05
C LYS A 169 -21.67 -14.82 -15.38
N LEU A 170 -20.33 -14.75 -15.39
CA LEU A 170 -19.56 -14.68 -16.62
C LEU A 170 -19.72 -15.93 -17.48
N LYS A 171 -19.78 -17.12 -16.85
CA LYS A 171 -20.05 -18.37 -17.58
C LYS A 171 -21.46 -18.42 -18.19
N GLU A 172 -22.47 -17.92 -17.47
CA GLU A 172 -23.84 -17.80 -18.00
C GLU A 172 -23.89 -16.92 -19.25
N GLU A 173 -23.08 -15.86 -19.31
CA GLU A 173 -22.93 -14.97 -20.45
C GLU A 173 -22.14 -15.58 -21.62
N LYS A 174 -21.59 -16.78 -21.43
CA LYS A 174 -20.80 -17.54 -22.44
C LYS A 174 -19.60 -16.74 -22.94
N THR A 175 -18.83 -16.23 -22.05
CA THR A 175 -17.59 -15.51 -22.34
C THR A 175 -16.50 -16.45 -22.85
N ASP A 176 -15.65 -15.97 -23.78
CA ASP A 176 -14.52 -16.72 -24.32
C ASP A 176 -13.30 -16.70 -23.40
N PHE A 177 -13.13 -15.57 -22.68
CA PHE A 177 -12.12 -15.37 -21.64
C PHE A 177 -12.76 -14.76 -20.39
N ASN A 178 -12.35 -15.24 -19.22
CA ASN A 178 -12.75 -14.74 -17.91
C ASN A 178 -11.57 -14.13 -17.21
N ILE A 179 -11.57 -12.82 -17.05
CA ILE A 179 -10.52 -12.01 -16.42
C ILE A 179 -11.03 -11.51 -15.08
N LEU A 180 -10.23 -11.65 -14.03
CA LEU A 180 -10.46 -11.03 -12.75
C LEU A 180 -9.41 -9.96 -12.49
N ILE A 181 -9.83 -8.73 -12.26
CA ILE A 181 -9.01 -7.68 -11.66
C ILE A 181 -9.19 -7.83 -10.15
N TYR A 182 -8.13 -8.18 -9.44
CA TYR A 182 -8.17 -8.41 -8.01
C TYR A 182 -7.20 -7.49 -7.29
N HIS A 183 -7.74 -6.48 -6.60
CA HIS A 183 -6.88 -5.72 -5.68
C HIS A 183 -6.66 -6.52 -4.39
N GLY A 184 -5.61 -7.27 -4.39
CA GLY A 184 -5.08 -8.18 -3.40
C GLY A 184 -4.02 -9.05 -4.06
N GLY A 185 -3.18 -9.66 -3.25
CA GLY A 185 -2.02 -10.40 -3.71
C GLY A 185 -2.17 -11.92 -3.69
N TYR A 186 -1.04 -12.58 -3.71
CA TYR A 186 -0.92 -14.03 -3.68
C TYR A 186 -0.33 -14.51 -2.35
N GLU A 187 -1.02 -15.40 -1.67
CA GLU A 187 -0.58 -16.08 -0.44
C GLU A 187 0.40 -17.23 -0.71
N ILE A 188 0.73 -17.46 -1.98
CA ILE A 188 1.66 -18.51 -2.43
C ILE A 188 2.68 -17.94 -3.41
N ASP A 189 3.87 -18.51 -3.43
CA ASP A 189 4.86 -18.25 -4.48
C ASP A 189 4.38 -18.81 -5.82
N LEU A 190 4.30 -17.96 -6.85
CA LEU A 190 3.78 -18.34 -8.17
C LEU A 190 4.67 -19.32 -8.95
N LYS A 191 5.94 -19.48 -8.54
CA LYS A 191 6.90 -20.38 -9.20
C LYS A 191 7.00 -21.72 -8.50
N THR A 192 7.04 -21.72 -7.17
CA THR A 192 7.22 -22.93 -6.36
C THR A 192 5.93 -23.54 -5.86
N GLY A 193 4.86 -22.71 -5.73
CA GLY A 193 3.60 -23.08 -5.11
C GLY A 193 3.67 -23.13 -3.58
N GLU A 194 4.79 -22.74 -2.97
CA GLU A 194 4.94 -22.68 -1.53
C GLU A 194 4.06 -21.60 -0.92
N LYS A 195 3.49 -21.89 0.24
CA LYS A 195 2.66 -20.96 0.99
C LYS A 195 3.55 -19.89 1.64
N LEU A 196 3.24 -18.61 1.36
CA LEU A 196 3.99 -17.45 1.88
C LEU A 196 3.31 -16.82 3.10
N SER A 197 1.99 -16.97 3.23
CA SER A 197 1.23 -16.36 4.33
C SER A 197 0.15 -17.30 4.85
N ASP A 198 -0.10 -17.25 6.17
CA ASP A 198 -1.18 -17.96 6.85
C ASP A 198 -2.44 -17.10 7.05
N THR A 199 -2.36 -15.80 6.70
CA THR A 199 -3.52 -14.91 6.75
C THR A 199 -4.41 -15.09 5.53
N ASN A 200 -5.66 -14.60 5.61
CA ASN A 200 -6.56 -14.51 4.46
C ASN A 200 -6.53 -13.13 3.80
N GLU A 201 -5.50 -12.32 4.08
CA GLU A 201 -5.31 -11.00 3.47
C GLU A 201 -5.23 -11.11 1.94
N ASN A 202 -4.43 -12.05 1.49
CA ASN A 202 -4.25 -12.35 0.07
C ASN A 202 -4.86 -13.72 -0.24
N VAL A 203 -5.75 -13.77 -1.22
CA VAL A 203 -6.45 -15.01 -1.62
C VAL A 203 -6.32 -15.30 -3.13
N GLY A 204 -5.43 -14.63 -3.83
CA GLY A 204 -5.21 -14.79 -5.26
C GLY A 204 -4.83 -16.22 -5.67
N GLY A 205 -3.98 -16.88 -4.88
CA GLY A 205 -3.61 -18.28 -5.08
C GLY A 205 -4.78 -19.23 -4.87
N LYS A 206 -5.60 -19.00 -3.83
CA LYS A 206 -6.83 -19.77 -3.58
C LYS A 206 -7.83 -19.58 -4.72
N ILE A 207 -8.04 -18.35 -5.20
CA ILE A 207 -8.90 -18.05 -6.34
C ILE A 207 -8.41 -18.81 -7.58
N ALA A 208 -7.13 -18.63 -7.95
CA ALA A 208 -6.53 -19.29 -9.12
C ALA A 208 -6.59 -20.83 -9.04
N SER A 209 -6.42 -21.39 -7.84
CA SER A 209 -6.41 -22.84 -7.65
C SER A 209 -7.79 -23.49 -7.57
N LYS A 210 -8.83 -22.76 -7.16
CA LYS A 210 -10.18 -23.29 -6.90
C LYS A 210 -11.20 -22.85 -7.94
N LEU A 211 -11.03 -21.66 -8.52
CA LEU A 211 -11.92 -21.09 -9.53
C LEU A 211 -11.26 -21.21 -10.92
N GLN A 212 -12.05 -21.09 -11.99
CA GLN A 212 -11.58 -21.30 -13.35
C GLN A 212 -11.55 -19.98 -14.13
N TYR A 213 -10.89 -18.97 -13.58
CA TYR A 213 -10.51 -17.78 -14.34
C TYR A 213 -9.39 -18.12 -15.31
N ASP A 214 -9.39 -17.52 -16.50
CA ASP A 214 -8.29 -17.65 -17.46
C ASP A 214 -7.10 -16.78 -17.03
N LEU A 215 -7.40 -15.57 -16.48
CA LEU A 215 -6.44 -14.57 -16.10
C LEU A 215 -6.84 -13.88 -14.79
N ILE A 216 -5.89 -13.73 -13.87
CA ILE A 216 -5.99 -12.87 -12.70
C ILE A 216 -4.95 -11.77 -12.81
N LEU A 217 -5.42 -10.53 -12.72
CA LEU A 217 -4.64 -9.30 -12.69
C LEU A 217 -4.66 -8.77 -11.25
N ALA A 218 -3.59 -9.00 -10.52
CA ALA A 218 -3.45 -8.65 -9.10
C ALA A 218 -2.65 -7.37 -8.88
N GLY A 219 -2.72 -6.85 -7.66
CA GLY A 219 -1.97 -5.71 -7.14
C GLY A 219 -1.67 -5.87 -5.66
N HIS A 220 -1.62 -4.75 -4.89
CA HIS A 220 -1.51 -4.70 -3.43
C HIS A 220 -0.13 -5.05 -2.85
N GLN A 221 0.55 -6.08 -3.34
CA GLN A 221 1.87 -6.47 -2.82
C GLN A 221 3.03 -5.70 -3.48
N HIS A 222 2.74 -4.89 -4.51
CA HIS A 222 3.71 -4.06 -5.24
C HIS A 222 4.81 -4.85 -5.96
N MET A 223 4.53 -6.08 -6.36
CA MET A 223 5.51 -6.99 -6.93
C MET A 223 5.36 -7.13 -8.45
N GLU A 224 6.46 -7.35 -9.16
CA GLU A 224 6.45 -7.79 -10.55
C GLU A 224 6.38 -9.31 -10.59
N LEU A 225 5.17 -9.87 -10.70
CA LEU A 225 4.96 -11.31 -10.72
C LEU A 225 4.25 -11.76 -11.99
N SER A 226 4.65 -12.93 -12.49
CA SER A 226 3.96 -13.63 -13.56
C SER A 226 4.17 -15.13 -13.41
N GLY A 227 3.08 -15.86 -13.26
CA GLY A 227 3.09 -17.31 -13.08
C GLY A 227 1.86 -17.97 -13.65
N LYS A 228 1.73 -19.27 -13.41
CA LYS A 228 0.55 -20.06 -13.75
C LYS A 228 0.21 -20.97 -12.58
N ILE A 229 -1.04 -20.90 -12.12
CA ILE A 229 -1.58 -21.78 -11.09
C ILE A 229 -2.65 -22.62 -11.74
N LYS A 230 -2.40 -23.94 -11.88
CA LYS A 230 -3.25 -24.85 -12.68
C LYS A 230 -3.44 -24.31 -14.11
N ASN A 231 -4.66 -23.89 -14.47
CA ASN A 231 -4.97 -23.32 -15.78
C ASN A 231 -5.03 -21.81 -15.80
N THR A 232 -5.04 -21.15 -14.64
CA THR A 232 -5.14 -19.70 -14.50
C THR A 232 -3.79 -19.04 -14.67
N ARG A 233 -3.68 -18.05 -15.55
CA ARG A 233 -2.55 -17.14 -15.63
C ARG A 233 -2.66 -16.12 -14.50
N ALA A 234 -1.64 -16.00 -13.67
CA ALA A 234 -1.58 -15.14 -12.51
C ALA A 234 -0.50 -14.08 -12.70
N ILE A 235 -0.86 -12.81 -12.50
CA ILE A 235 0.02 -11.65 -12.75
C ILE A 235 -0.17 -10.67 -11.60
N GLU A 236 0.91 -10.02 -11.20
CA GLU A 236 0.88 -8.82 -10.38
C GLU A 236 1.71 -7.73 -11.04
N SER A 237 1.14 -6.52 -11.14
CA SER A 237 1.84 -5.35 -11.65
C SER A 237 2.56 -4.63 -10.52
N PRO A 238 3.82 -4.18 -10.73
CA PRO A 238 4.53 -3.42 -9.73
C PRO A 238 3.94 -2.01 -9.59
N ALA A 239 4.16 -1.40 -8.41
CA ALA A 239 3.59 -0.12 -8.03
C ALA A 239 4.23 1.11 -8.69
N ASN A 240 3.64 2.29 -8.41
CA ASN A 240 4.13 3.64 -8.70
C ASN A 240 4.37 3.91 -10.20
N GLY A 241 3.65 3.18 -11.07
CA GLY A 241 3.84 3.32 -12.51
C GLY A 241 5.25 2.95 -12.98
N SER A 242 5.94 2.07 -12.24
CA SER A 242 7.28 1.60 -12.61
C SER A 242 7.26 0.66 -13.82
N LYS A 243 6.18 -0.12 -14.00
CA LYS A 243 5.89 -0.93 -15.19
C LYS A 243 4.38 -1.16 -15.33
N ALA A 244 3.95 -1.57 -16.52
CA ALA A 244 2.61 -2.09 -16.76
C ALA A 244 2.70 -3.51 -17.32
N ALA A 245 1.80 -4.41 -16.93
CA ALA A 245 1.74 -5.73 -17.53
C ALA A 245 1.09 -5.63 -18.94
N LEU A 246 1.70 -6.29 -19.93
CA LEU A 246 1.16 -6.46 -21.27
C LEU A 246 0.84 -7.95 -21.49
N ILE A 247 -0.42 -8.23 -21.68
CA ILE A 247 -0.96 -9.55 -21.86
C ILE A 247 -1.52 -9.71 -23.27
N ASP A 248 -1.06 -10.72 -23.98
CA ASP A 248 -1.66 -11.14 -25.27
C ASP A 248 -2.57 -12.35 -25.03
N LEU A 249 -3.86 -12.19 -25.32
CA LEU A 249 -4.85 -13.26 -25.35
C LEU A 249 -4.96 -13.78 -26.79
N ASP A 250 -4.46 -14.97 -27.06
CA ASP A 250 -4.59 -15.60 -28.37
C ASP A 250 -5.95 -16.30 -28.49
N THR A 251 -6.80 -15.78 -29.34
CA THR A 251 -8.17 -16.26 -29.49
C THR A 251 -8.27 -17.63 -30.20
N GLU A 252 -7.23 -18.09 -30.89
CA GLU A 252 -7.24 -19.35 -31.65
C GLU A 252 -6.90 -20.55 -30.75
N ASN A 253 -5.84 -20.41 -29.94
CA ASN A 253 -5.34 -21.49 -29.10
C ASN A 253 -5.57 -21.27 -27.60
N LYS A 254 -6.22 -20.16 -27.23
CA LYS A 254 -6.45 -19.70 -25.85
C LYS A 254 -5.16 -19.56 -25.01
N ASN A 255 -4.02 -19.36 -25.66
CA ASN A 255 -2.77 -19.11 -24.95
C ASN A 255 -2.71 -17.67 -24.45
N ILE A 256 -2.18 -17.49 -23.23
CA ILE A 256 -2.00 -16.19 -22.60
C ILE A 256 -0.51 -15.98 -22.35
N SER A 257 0.08 -15.02 -23.07
CA SER A 257 1.48 -14.62 -22.90
C SER A 257 1.56 -13.26 -22.19
N VAL A 258 2.64 -13.08 -21.42
CA VAL A 258 2.83 -11.89 -20.56
C VAL A 258 4.22 -11.33 -20.78
N SER A 259 4.29 -10.02 -20.84
CA SER A 259 5.51 -9.21 -20.75
C SER A 259 5.21 -7.93 -19.99
N PHE A 260 6.23 -7.11 -19.70
CA PHE A 260 6.06 -5.84 -19.02
C PHE A 260 6.50 -4.68 -19.89
N ILE A 261 5.76 -3.57 -19.83
CA ILE A 261 6.04 -2.32 -20.50
C ILE A 261 6.82 -1.43 -19.56
N GLU A 262 7.98 -0.97 -20.00
CA GLU A 262 8.79 0.01 -19.28
C GLU A 262 8.32 1.44 -19.58
N PRO A 263 8.37 2.35 -18.58
CA PRO A 263 8.06 3.76 -18.79
C PRO A 263 9.10 4.44 -19.70
N ARG A 264 8.67 5.50 -20.42
CA ARG A 264 9.54 6.29 -21.28
C ARG A 264 9.41 7.78 -21.02
N LEU A 265 10.55 8.45 -20.82
CA LEU A 265 10.62 9.90 -20.77
C LEU A 265 10.38 10.49 -22.16
N LYS A 266 9.14 10.93 -22.41
CA LYS A 266 8.74 11.71 -23.59
C LYS A 266 7.76 12.78 -23.15
N LYS A 267 7.51 13.78 -24.00
CA LYS A 267 6.42 14.72 -23.78
C LYS A 267 5.08 14.01 -23.90
N ASN A 268 4.21 14.20 -22.94
CA ASN A 268 2.86 13.66 -22.91
C ASN A 268 1.86 14.83 -22.85
N PRO A 269 0.78 14.84 -23.66
CA PRO A 269 -0.21 15.91 -23.63
C PRO A 269 -0.88 16.12 -22.26
N LEU A 270 -1.12 15.06 -21.50
CA LEU A 270 -1.67 15.17 -20.14
C LEU A 270 -0.65 15.76 -19.17
N GLU A 271 0.64 15.43 -19.32
CA GLU A 271 1.70 16.06 -18.55
C GLU A 271 1.75 17.58 -18.80
N GLU A 272 1.66 18.01 -20.06
CA GLU A 272 1.62 19.44 -20.39
C GLU A 272 0.35 20.11 -19.86
N LYS A 273 -0.81 19.44 -19.93
CA LYS A 273 -2.09 19.93 -19.39
C LYS A 273 -2.00 20.24 -17.89
N TYR A 274 -1.38 19.36 -17.11
CA TYR A 274 -1.29 19.47 -15.66
C TYR A 274 0.05 19.98 -15.15
N LYS A 275 0.92 20.46 -16.03
CA LYS A 275 2.25 20.96 -15.66
C LYS A 275 2.19 22.02 -14.55
N ALA A 276 1.26 22.97 -14.66
CA ALA A 276 1.12 24.01 -13.64
C ALA A 276 0.68 23.49 -12.28
N VAL A 277 -0.06 22.37 -12.24
CA VAL A 277 -0.41 21.68 -10.99
C VAL A 277 0.84 21.01 -10.42
N GLU A 278 1.56 20.26 -11.25
CA GLU A 278 2.81 19.59 -10.85
C GLU A 278 3.87 20.58 -10.34
N GLU A 279 4.03 21.73 -11.00
CA GLU A 279 4.94 22.78 -10.54
C GLU A 279 4.56 23.28 -9.14
N LYS A 280 3.26 23.48 -8.86
CA LYS A 280 2.77 23.84 -7.52
C LYS A 280 3.03 22.75 -6.49
N VAL A 281 2.89 21.48 -6.86
CA VAL A 281 3.24 20.35 -5.99
C VAL A 281 4.72 20.41 -5.63
N GLN A 282 5.58 20.58 -6.61
CA GLN A 282 7.03 20.67 -6.40
C GLN A 282 7.42 21.89 -5.53
N ASP A 283 6.77 23.03 -5.73
CA ASP A 283 7.01 24.25 -4.93
C ASP A 283 6.54 24.04 -3.48
N TYR A 284 5.36 23.47 -3.27
CA TYR A 284 4.84 23.11 -1.95
C TYR A 284 5.77 22.13 -1.20
N LEU A 285 6.33 21.16 -1.91
CA LEU A 285 7.25 20.19 -1.32
C LEU A 285 8.57 20.83 -0.89
N ASP A 286 9.06 21.81 -1.64
CA ASP A 286 10.31 22.50 -1.34
C ASP A 286 10.13 23.69 -0.38
N GLU A 287 8.90 23.96 0.06
CA GLU A 287 8.63 25.00 1.05
C GLU A 287 9.38 24.72 2.36
N PRO A 288 10.25 25.64 2.81
CA PRO A 288 10.92 25.51 4.10
C PRO A 288 9.90 25.65 5.23
N ILE A 289 9.81 24.64 6.10
CA ILE A 289 8.85 24.65 7.21
C ILE A 289 9.48 24.81 8.58
N ALA A 290 10.77 24.46 8.73
CA ALA A 290 11.49 24.62 10.00
C ALA A 290 13.01 24.63 9.80
N ARG A 291 13.72 25.01 10.87
CA ARG A 291 15.18 24.86 10.96
C ARG A 291 15.55 24.04 12.19
N LEU A 292 16.01 22.82 11.95
CA LEU A 292 16.47 21.92 13.00
C LEU A 292 17.88 22.25 13.48
N SER A 293 18.27 21.73 14.64
CA SER A 293 19.63 21.89 15.18
C SER A 293 20.69 21.19 14.33
N ARG A 294 20.32 20.05 13.71
CA ARG A 294 21.17 19.21 12.85
C ARG A 294 20.32 18.43 11.85
N ASP A 295 20.96 17.70 10.95
CA ASP A 295 20.30 16.68 10.15
C ASP A 295 19.97 15.45 11.00
N TYR A 296 18.83 14.81 10.72
CA TYR A 296 18.39 13.53 11.26
C TYR A 296 18.23 12.58 10.08
N LEU A 297 19.32 11.92 9.69
CA LEU A 297 19.36 11.05 8.53
C LEU A 297 19.24 9.59 8.94
N PRO A 298 18.68 8.72 8.08
CA PRO A 298 18.72 7.28 8.30
C PRO A 298 20.16 6.77 8.19
N ASP A 299 20.46 5.73 8.94
CA ASP A 299 21.70 4.97 8.84
C ASP A 299 21.41 3.60 8.18
N ASP A 300 22.42 2.75 8.10
CA ASP A 300 22.26 1.35 7.73
C ASP A 300 21.19 0.65 8.59
N LYS A 301 20.38 -0.20 7.98
CA LYS A 301 19.23 -0.85 8.63
C LYS A 301 19.64 -1.70 9.84
N ILE A 302 20.76 -2.42 9.73
CA ILE A 302 21.30 -3.24 10.84
C ILE A 302 21.75 -2.31 11.97
N LYS A 303 22.49 -1.26 11.63
CA LYS A 303 22.98 -0.29 12.62
C LYS A 303 21.82 0.40 13.33
N MET A 304 20.80 0.85 12.61
CA MET A 304 19.60 1.44 13.25
C MET A 304 18.90 0.44 14.17
N ALA A 305 18.80 -0.83 13.77
CA ALA A 305 18.15 -1.87 14.59
C ALA A 305 18.97 -2.28 15.83
N THR A 306 20.31 -2.17 15.78
CA THR A 306 21.20 -2.62 16.88
C THR A 306 21.66 -1.50 17.79
N GLU A 307 21.74 -0.26 17.29
CA GLU A 307 22.27 0.90 18.01
C GLU A 307 21.22 2.01 18.24
N GLY A 308 20.02 1.88 17.62
CA GLY A 308 18.96 2.88 17.67
C GLY A 308 19.04 3.88 16.52
N SER A 309 18.10 4.83 16.50
CA SER A 309 17.97 5.85 15.45
C SER A 309 17.49 7.18 16.02
N ASP A 310 18.36 8.20 15.95
CA ASP A 310 17.99 9.58 16.34
C ASP A 310 16.78 10.11 15.56
N LEU A 311 16.63 9.67 14.31
CA LEU A 311 15.47 10.01 13.47
C LEU A 311 14.18 9.40 14.03
N ALA A 312 14.21 8.12 14.40
CA ALA A 312 13.07 7.45 15.02
C ALA A 312 12.73 8.06 16.37
N ASP A 313 13.75 8.37 17.18
CA ASP A 313 13.58 9.03 18.48
C ASP A 313 12.89 10.38 18.35
N LEU A 314 13.28 11.19 17.34
CA LEU A 314 12.64 12.48 17.10
C LEU A 314 11.15 12.30 16.76
N ILE A 315 10.82 11.39 15.85
CA ILE A 315 9.43 11.11 15.46
C ILE A 315 8.63 10.61 16.66
N ASN A 316 9.16 9.65 17.42
CA ASN A 316 8.52 9.13 18.62
C ASN A 316 8.28 10.23 19.69
N LYS A 317 9.24 11.13 19.91
CA LYS A 317 9.08 12.30 20.79
C LYS A 317 7.93 13.20 20.35
N ILE A 318 7.78 13.41 19.05
CA ILE A 318 6.69 14.21 18.49
C ILE A 318 5.36 13.50 18.73
N GLN A 319 5.26 12.20 18.46
CA GLN A 319 4.07 11.39 18.73
C GLN A 319 3.69 11.44 20.22
N LEU A 320 4.65 11.28 21.15
CA LEU A 320 4.39 11.39 22.59
C LEU A 320 3.91 12.79 22.98
N LYS A 321 4.54 13.84 22.43
CA LYS A 321 4.12 15.23 22.70
C LYS A 321 2.70 15.50 22.22
N TYR A 322 2.32 14.95 21.08
CA TYR A 322 0.99 15.13 20.51
C TYR A 322 -0.09 14.34 21.25
N THR A 323 0.20 13.09 21.59
CA THR A 323 -0.79 12.16 22.14
C THR A 323 -0.86 12.13 23.66
N GLY A 324 0.23 12.47 24.34
CA GLY A 324 0.36 12.32 25.80
C GLY A 324 0.53 10.87 26.26
N ALA A 325 0.81 9.92 25.37
CA ALA A 325 1.04 8.52 25.70
C ALA A 325 2.33 8.33 26.53
N ASP A 326 2.46 7.17 27.19
CA ASP A 326 3.66 6.81 27.97
C ASP A 326 4.80 6.31 27.10
N ILE A 327 4.48 5.52 26.08
CA ILE A 327 5.40 4.82 25.17
C ILE A 327 4.99 5.15 23.74
N SER A 328 5.96 5.23 22.84
CA SER A 328 5.74 5.41 21.42
C SER A 328 6.53 4.41 20.61
N ILE A 329 5.94 3.92 19.53
CA ILE A 329 6.65 3.18 18.48
C ILE A 329 6.45 3.82 17.12
N THR A 330 7.51 3.79 16.32
CA THR A 330 7.47 4.18 14.91
C THR A 330 8.24 3.19 14.07
N SER A 331 7.81 2.99 12.83
CA SER A 331 8.51 2.22 11.81
C SER A 331 8.66 3.04 10.54
N PHE A 332 9.58 2.64 9.69
CA PHE A 332 9.89 3.35 8.45
C PHE A 332 9.61 2.49 7.23
N ALA A 333 9.28 3.14 6.12
CA ALA A 333 9.26 2.51 4.81
C ALA A 333 10.64 1.94 4.45
N ASN A 334 10.69 1.07 3.42
CA ASN A 334 11.95 0.48 2.97
C ASN A 334 12.98 1.54 2.54
N VAL A 335 12.53 2.65 1.98
CA VAL A 335 13.34 3.81 1.61
C VAL A 335 12.90 5.03 2.41
N ILE A 336 13.84 5.72 3.05
CA ILE A 336 13.63 6.87 3.93
C ILE A 336 14.58 7.99 3.52
N SER A 337 14.09 9.24 3.45
CA SER A 337 14.93 10.40 3.13
C SER A 337 15.63 11.00 4.36
N GLY A 338 14.98 10.97 5.51
CA GLY A 338 15.43 11.68 6.72
C GLY A 338 15.03 13.16 6.72
N LEU A 339 15.29 13.82 7.85
CA LEU A 339 14.93 15.22 8.11
C LEU A 339 16.18 16.08 8.10
N LYS A 340 16.29 16.97 7.13
CA LYS A 340 17.46 17.89 6.99
C LYS A 340 17.36 19.07 7.94
N LYS A 341 18.49 19.69 8.25
CA LYS A 341 18.56 20.88 9.09
C LYS A 341 17.66 22.02 8.60
N ASN A 342 17.68 22.29 7.30
CA ASN A 342 16.72 23.20 6.66
C ASN A 342 15.58 22.32 6.14
N LEU A 343 14.59 22.11 7.00
CA LEU A 343 13.54 21.15 6.80
C LEU A 343 12.50 21.65 5.81
N THR A 344 12.14 20.82 4.84
CA THR A 344 11.08 21.09 3.88
C THR A 344 9.91 20.11 4.07
N THR A 345 8.75 20.44 3.49
CA THR A 345 7.60 19.51 3.40
C THR A 345 8.02 18.20 2.74
N ARG A 346 8.85 18.25 1.70
CA ARG A 346 9.41 17.08 1.00
C ARG A 346 10.16 16.15 1.93
N ASP A 347 11.01 16.67 2.79
CA ASP A 347 11.79 15.87 3.74
C ASP A 347 10.86 15.11 4.69
N VAL A 348 9.79 15.74 5.20
CA VAL A 348 8.84 15.09 6.10
C VAL A 348 8.05 14.00 5.40
N LEU A 349 7.40 14.31 4.27
CA LEU A 349 6.57 13.35 3.52
C LEU A 349 7.39 12.18 2.96
N ASN A 350 8.65 12.41 2.57
CA ASN A 350 9.55 11.34 2.13
C ASN A 350 10.16 10.53 3.28
N THR A 351 10.11 11.03 4.49
CA THR A 351 10.57 10.31 5.69
C THR A 351 9.46 9.44 6.27
N TYR A 352 8.24 9.96 6.33
CA TYR A 352 7.06 9.21 6.79
C TYR A 352 6.02 9.15 5.67
N ARG A 353 6.07 8.08 4.87
CA ARG A 353 5.31 7.95 3.61
C ARG A 353 3.96 7.26 3.75
N PHE A 354 3.73 6.58 4.87
CA PHE A 354 2.50 5.83 5.04
C PHE A 354 1.35 6.73 5.51
N PRO A 355 0.14 6.56 4.98
CA PRO A 355 -1.05 7.30 5.39
C PRO A 355 -1.64 6.77 6.70
N ASN A 356 -0.77 6.36 7.59
CA ASN A 356 -1.16 5.74 8.84
C ASN A 356 -1.56 6.81 9.86
N THR A 357 -2.71 6.61 10.50
CA THR A 357 -3.17 7.45 11.60
C THR A 357 -2.57 7.02 12.94
N ALA A 358 -2.54 7.95 13.90
CA ALA A 358 -2.05 7.67 15.24
C ALA A 358 -3.14 7.03 16.11
N LEU A 359 -2.81 5.91 16.76
CA LEU A 359 -3.69 5.18 17.67
C LEU A 359 -3.00 4.96 19.01
N VAL A 360 -3.72 5.16 20.13
CA VAL A 360 -3.21 4.90 21.48
C VAL A 360 -3.92 3.70 22.07
N LEU A 361 -3.14 2.67 22.41
CA LEU A 361 -3.61 1.41 23.00
C LEU A 361 -3.17 1.28 24.46
N GLU A 362 -3.94 0.52 25.25
CA GLU A 362 -3.50 0.05 26.57
C GLU A 362 -2.68 -1.22 26.39
N ILE A 363 -1.42 -1.21 26.85
CA ILE A 363 -0.52 -2.36 26.79
C ILE A 363 -0.07 -2.74 28.20
N ASP A 364 0.11 -4.04 28.46
CA ASP A 364 0.76 -4.51 29.68
C ASP A 364 2.24 -4.88 29.47
N GLY A 365 2.97 -5.03 30.58
CA GLY A 365 4.41 -5.30 30.53
C GLY A 365 4.74 -6.63 29.85
N LYS A 366 3.86 -7.64 29.99
CA LYS A 366 4.03 -8.93 29.28
C LYS A 366 3.91 -8.75 27.78
N THR A 367 2.85 -8.09 27.31
CA THR A 367 2.62 -7.83 25.89
C THR A 367 3.75 -6.96 25.31
N LEU A 368 4.25 -5.99 26.07
CA LEU A 368 5.38 -5.16 25.66
C LEU A 368 6.67 -6.00 25.47
N ARG A 369 6.94 -6.96 26.38
CA ARG A 369 8.05 -7.90 26.23
C ARG A 369 7.90 -8.78 25.00
N ASP A 370 6.71 -9.34 24.78
CA ASP A 370 6.43 -10.18 23.63
C ASP A 370 6.60 -9.40 22.32
N ALA A 371 6.21 -8.12 22.30
CA ALA A 371 6.40 -7.23 21.17
C ALA A 371 7.88 -6.93 20.88
N LEU A 372 8.68 -6.65 21.91
CA LEU A 372 10.12 -6.44 21.78
C LEU A 372 10.83 -7.70 21.29
N GLU A 373 10.50 -8.88 21.79
CA GLU A 373 11.08 -10.16 21.33
C GLU A 373 10.73 -10.42 19.85
N LYS A 374 9.47 -10.17 19.46
CA LYS A 374 9.04 -10.24 18.07
C LYS A 374 9.81 -9.24 17.21
N ASN A 375 9.94 -8.00 17.64
CA ASN A 375 10.63 -6.94 16.93
C ASN A 375 12.08 -7.33 16.62
N TYR A 376 12.81 -7.77 17.65
CA TYR A 376 14.20 -8.16 17.48
C TYR A 376 14.42 -9.51 16.79
N SER A 377 13.35 -10.23 16.42
CA SER A 377 13.45 -11.34 15.48
C SER A 377 13.82 -10.89 14.04
N TYR A 378 13.85 -9.57 13.81
CA TYR A 378 14.37 -8.94 12.60
C TYR A 378 15.87 -9.15 12.40
N ILE A 379 16.64 -9.28 13.48
CA ILE A 379 18.10 -9.50 13.44
C ILE A 379 18.43 -10.97 13.72
N GLU A 380 19.26 -11.56 12.88
CA GLU A 380 19.95 -12.84 13.11
C GLU A 380 21.42 -12.60 13.45
N TYR A 381 22.00 -13.51 14.24
CA TYR A 381 23.40 -13.48 14.60
C TYR A 381 24.05 -14.84 14.39
N ASP A 382 25.08 -14.88 13.52
CA ASP A 382 25.90 -16.07 13.24
C ASP A 382 27.40 -15.76 13.35
N GLY A 383 27.77 -14.84 14.23
CA GLY A 383 29.10 -14.22 14.32
C GLY A 383 29.08 -12.78 13.80
N THR A 384 28.13 -12.43 12.94
CA THR A 384 27.82 -11.08 12.45
C THR A 384 26.31 -10.84 12.52
N TYR A 385 25.90 -9.57 12.67
CA TYR A 385 24.48 -9.21 12.61
C TYR A 385 24.02 -9.16 11.16
N LYS A 386 22.85 -9.76 10.89
CA LYS A 386 22.19 -9.79 9.59
C LYS A 386 20.70 -9.57 9.75
N ILE A 387 20.05 -9.05 8.72
CA ILE A 387 18.59 -9.03 8.67
C ILE A 387 18.09 -10.44 8.38
N ALA A 388 17.13 -10.93 9.14
CA ALA A 388 16.55 -12.25 8.97
C ALA A 388 15.89 -12.40 7.59
N LYS A 389 16.16 -13.53 6.92
CA LYS A 389 15.75 -13.80 5.54
C LYS A 389 14.26 -13.52 5.28
N ARG A 390 13.38 -13.83 6.24
CA ARG A 390 11.94 -13.63 6.13
C ARG A 390 11.51 -12.16 5.96
N PHE A 391 12.38 -11.19 6.29
CA PHE A 391 12.15 -9.76 6.08
C PHE A 391 12.78 -9.22 4.79
N LEU A 392 13.42 -10.09 4.02
CA LEU A 392 14.04 -9.77 2.74
C LEU A 392 13.38 -10.51 1.58
N GLU A 393 12.80 -11.69 1.84
CA GLU A 393 12.22 -12.56 0.83
C GLU A 393 10.81 -13.03 1.27
N PRO A 394 9.82 -13.08 0.36
CA PRO A 394 9.90 -12.75 -1.07
C PRO A 394 9.92 -11.25 -1.35
N LYS A 395 9.65 -10.41 -0.35
CA LYS A 395 9.58 -8.94 -0.42
C LYS A 395 10.36 -8.35 0.74
N GLU A 396 11.04 -7.22 0.51
CA GLU A 396 11.66 -6.46 1.59
C GLU A 396 10.58 -5.82 2.48
N GLU A 397 10.68 -6.08 3.79
CA GLU A 397 9.69 -5.65 4.79
C GLU A 397 10.36 -4.97 5.98
N HIS A 398 11.27 -4.02 5.71
CA HIS A 398 11.95 -3.26 6.77
C HIS A 398 10.98 -2.46 7.63
N TYR A 399 9.80 -2.13 7.11
CA TYR A 399 8.71 -1.48 7.85
C TYR A 399 8.12 -2.36 8.97
N ASN A 400 8.49 -3.62 9.06
CA ASN A 400 8.13 -4.52 10.15
C ASN A 400 9.14 -4.51 11.31
N PHE A 401 10.06 -3.53 11.36
CA PHE A 401 10.88 -3.23 12.52
C PHE A 401 10.42 -1.92 13.17
N ASP A 402 10.07 -1.98 14.45
CA ASP A 402 9.58 -0.84 15.22
C ASP A 402 10.69 -0.28 16.12
N PHE A 403 10.79 1.05 16.19
CA PHE A 403 11.65 1.77 17.11
C PHE A 403 10.84 2.20 18.32
N PHE A 404 11.16 1.64 19.49
CA PHE A 404 10.49 1.94 20.76
C PHE A 404 11.11 3.15 21.44
N TYR A 405 10.27 4.00 22.03
CA TYR A 405 10.69 5.18 22.79
C TYR A 405 9.84 5.35 24.05
N GLY A 406 10.46 5.88 25.12
CA GLY A 406 9.83 6.04 26.43
C GLY A 406 10.13 4.92 27.42
N ILE A 407 10.84 3.88 26.97
CA ILE A 407 11.32 2.77 27.80
C ILE A 407 12.80 2.53 27.57
N ASP A 408 13.45 1.94 28.59
CA ASP A 408 14.79 1.36 28.50
C ASP A 408 14.69 -0.17 28.67
N TYR A 409 15.56 -0.95 28.04
CA TYR A 409 15.55 -2.41 28.19
C TYR A 409 16.92 -3.03 27.93
N ASP A 410 17.18 -4.13 28.62
CA ASP A 410 18.38 -4.94 28.40
C ASP A 410 18.17 -5.80 27.14
N LEU A 411 19.05 -5.67 26.16
CA LEU A 411 18.98 -6.39 24.90
C LEU A 411 20.27 -7.23 24.66
N ASP A 412 20.10 -8.52 24.39
CA ASP A 412 21.18 -9.42 23.98
C ASP A 412 20.80 -10.16 22.69
N LEU A 413 21.22 -9.59 21.57
CA LEU A 413 20.94 -10.14 20.22
C LEU A 413 21.67 -11.45 19.90
N LYS A 414 22.63 -11.88 20.74
CA LYS A 414 23.31 -13.16 20.58
C LYS A 414 22.53 -14.34 21.12
N LYS A 415 21.50 -14.06 21.94
CA LYS A 415 20.60 -15.08 22.46
C LYS A 415 19.58 -15.51 21.39
N GLU A 416 18.98 -16.66 21.65
CA GLU A 416 17.84 -17.15 20.84
C GLU A 416 16.66 -16.17 20.89
N ILE A 417 15.90 -16.13 19.80
CA ILE A 417 14.64 -15.36 19.74
C ILE A 417 13.71 -15.86 20.87
N GLY A 418 13.07 -14.93 21.57
CA GLY A 418 12.26 -15.20 22.75
C GLY A 418 13.02 -15.18 24.08
N LYS A 419 14.36 -14.91 24.05
CA LYS A 419 15.23 -14.79 25.23
C LYS A 419 16.15 -13.57 25.14
N ARG A 420 15.93 -12.68 24.18
CA ARG A 420 16.78 -11.52 23.88
C ARG A 420 16.57 -10.35 24.80
N ILE A 421 15.32 -10.22 25.31
CA ILE A 421 14.92 -9.10 26.17
C ILE A 421 15.10 -9.47 27.63
N GLY A 422 15.95 -8.73 28.32
CA GLY A 422 16.15 -8.81 29.75
C GLY A 422 15.10 -8.01 30.54
N LYS A 423 15.54 -7.15 31.45
CA LYS A 423 14.65 -6.25 32.17
C LYS A 423 14.21 -5.09 31.30
N ILE A 424 12.98 -4.64 31.51
CA ILE A 424 12.41 -3.46 30.86
C ILE A 424 12.15 -2.43 31.96
N TYR A 425 12.42 -1.16 31.64
CA TYR A 425 12.28 -0.05 32.58
C TYR A 425 11.44 1.07 31.98
N PHE A 426 10.55 1.63 32.82
CA PHE A 426 9.82 2.86 32.50
C PHE A 426 10.17 3.92 33.55
N LYS A 427 10.72 5.05 33.12
CA LYS A 427 11.19 6.14 34.01
C LYS A 427 12.08 5.61 35.17
N GLY A 428 12.99 4.68 34.81
CA GLY A 428 13.95 4.09 35.74
C GLY A 428 13.40 3.01 36.71
N LYS A 429 12.11 2.66 36.63
CA LYS A 429 11.50 1.56 37.37
C LYS A 429 11.33 0.33 36.49
N GLU A 430 11.75 -0.84 37.01
CA GLU A 430 11.54 -2.12 36.32
C GLU A 430 10.05 -2.39 36.12
N ILE A 431 9.63 -2.67 34.89
CA ILE A 431 8.26 -3.01 34.50
C ILE A 431 7.95 -4.46 34.89
N LYS A 432 6.79 -4.68 35.50
CA LYS A 432 6.22 -6.00 35.79
C LYS A 432 5.24 -6.38 34.65
N ASP A 433 4.97 -7.67 34.53
CA ASP A 433 4.12 -8.21 33.48
C ASP A 433 2.68 -7.63 33.47
N ASP A 434 2.15 -7.25 34.64
CA ASP A 434 0.81 -6.71 34.84
C ASP A 434 0.74 -5.17 34.88
N ASP A 435 1.88 -4.46 34.84
CA ASP A 435 1.90 -3.00 34.76
C ASP A 435 1.28 -2.54 33.44
N LYS A 436 0.47 -1.47 33.48
CA LYS A 436 -0.26 -0.93 32.32
C LYS A 436 0.32 0.38 31.87
N PHE A 437 0.38 0.55 30.54
CA PHE A 437 0.89 1.75 29.87
C PHE A 437 0.01 2.12 28.69
N SER A 438 0.02 3.39 28.33
CA SER A 438 -0.50 3.88 27.07
C SER A 438 0.60 3.85 26.00
N LEU A 439 0.34 3.19 24.87
CA LEU A 439 1.27 3.04 23.75
C LEU A 439 0.70 3.68 22.50
N VAL A 440 1.38 4.70 21.97
CA VAL A 440 1.04 5.25 20.66
C VAL A 440 1.77 4.50 19.55
N MET A 441 1.02 4.13 18.52
CA MET A 441 1.51 3.51 17.29
C MET A 441 0.66 3.92 16.09
N ASN A 442 1.06 3.48 14.91
CA ASN A 442 0.21 3.63 13.74
C ASN A 442 -0.94 2.60 13.73
N ASN A 443 -2.06 2.96 13.11
CA ASN A 443 -3.25 2.10 13.03
C ASN A 443 -2.97 0.75 12.36
N TYR A 444 -2.13 0.70 11.33
CA TYR A 444 -1.72 -0.55 10.66
C TYR A 444 -1.06 -1.53 11.65
N ARG A 445 -0.08 -1.07 12.45
CA ARG A 445 0.57 -1.91 13.44
C ARG A 445 -0.39 -2.39 14.52
N ALA A 446 -1.34 -1.56 14.92
CA ALA A 446 -2.36 -1.88 15.93
C ALA A 446 -3.26 -3.06 15.54
N THR A 447 -3.42 -3.37 14.24
CA THR A 447 -4.15 -4.56 13.77
C THR A 447 -3.39 -5.87 13.97
N GLY A 448 -2.13 -5.81 14.41
CA GLY A 448 -1.23 -6.98 14.51
C GLY A 448 -0.46 -7.27 13.23
N ALA A 449 -0.50 -6.38 12.25
CA ALA A 449 0.22 -6.51 10.99
C ALA A 449 1.73 -6.72 11.18
N GLY A 450 2.37 -7.42 10.24
CA GLY A 450 3.78 -7.82 10.34
C GLY A 450 4.03 -8.94 11.36
N GLY A 451 2.96 -9.64 11.80
CA GLY A 451 3.03 -10.73 12.78
C GLY A 451 3.17 -10.26 14.22
N PHE A 452 2.71 -9.03 14.53
CA PHE A 452 2.60 -8.51 15.88
C PHE A 452 1.24 -8.85 16.50
N ASP A 453 0.87 -10.13 16.46
CA ASP A 453 -0.45 -10.64 16.91
C ASP A 453 -0.82 -10.25 18.35
N MET A 454 0.17 -9.94 19.20
CA MET A 454 -0.04 -9.50 20.55
C MET A 454 -0.74 -8.13 20.65
N TYR A 455 -0.77 -7.35 19.58
CA TYR A 455 -1.50 -6.07 19.55
C TYR A 455 -2.98 -6.24 19.17
N LYS A 456 -3.36 -7.38 18.59
CA LYS A 456 -4.75 -7.68 18.24
C LYS A 456 -5.64 -7.62 19.49
N ASN A 457 -6.76 -6.93 19.36
CA ASN A 457 -7.78 -6.83 20.42
C ASN A 457 -7.33 -6.10 21.70
N LEU A 458 -6.22 -5.37 21.67
CA LEU A 458 -5.88 -4.47 22.76
C LEU A 458 -6.94 -3.35 22.88
N LYS A 459 -7.14 -2.88 24.10
CA LYS A 459 -8.09 -1.79 24.34
C LYS A 459 -7.57 -0.50 23.72
N VAL A 460 -8.35 0.07 22.80
CA VAL A 460 -8.12 1.40 22.26
C VAL A 460 -8.46 2.44 23.32
N LEU A 461 -7.49 3.25 23.70
CA LEU A 461 -7.66 4.37 24.61
C LEU A 461 -8.07 5.63 23.88
N LYS A 462 -7.48 5.85 22.68
CA LYS A 462 -7.82 6.98 21.83
C LYS A 462 -7.42 6.70 20.38
N ASN A 463 -8.31 7.00 19.46
CA ASN A 463 -8.04 7.10 18.03
C ASN A 463 -7.86 8.58 17.67
N TYR A 464 -6.76 8.91 16.99
CA TYR A 464 -6.53 10.24 16.43
C TYR A 464 -6.72 10.12 14.92
N ASP A 465 -7.81 10.68 14.42
CA ASP A 465 -8.16 10.63 12.99
C ASP A 465 -7.28 11.58 12.15
N ILE A 466 -5.98 11.54 12.40
CA ILE A 466 -4.97 12.35 11.74
C ILE A 466 -3.77 11.48 11.37
N GLU A 467 -3.25 11.66 10.17
CA GLU A 467 -2.06 10.96 9.73
C GLU A 467 -0.83 11.40 10.55
N ILE A 468 0.07 10.45 10.80
CA ILE A 468 1.34 10.75 11.51
C ILE A 468 2.18 11.77 10.72
N SER A 469 2.14 11.71 9.38
CA SER A 469 2.77 12.71 8.50
C SER A 469 2.22 14.13 8.76
N GLU A 470 0.92 14.28 8.97
CA GLU A 470 0.30 15.56 9.30
C GLU A 470 0.69 16.05 10.70
N ILE A 471 0.74 15.14 11.69
CA ILE A 471 1.25 15.45 13.05
C ILE A 471 2.68 15.99 12.97
N LEU A 472 3.53 15.38 12.15
CA LEU A 472 4.91 15.83 11.94
C LEU A 472 4.96 17.20 11.27
N LEU A 473 4.19 17.41 10.19
CA LEU A 473 4.12 18.70 9.48
C LEU A 473 3.64 19.81 10.41
N ASP A 474 2.55 19.57 11.16
CA ASP A 474 2.03 20.54 12.12
C ASP A 474 3.05 20.89 13.21
N TYR A 475 3.69 19.88 13.79
CA TYR A 475 4.74 20.09 14.79
C TYR A 475 5.88 20.98 14.25
N PHE A 476 6.39 20.68 13.06
CA PHE A 476 7.53 21.42 12.51
C PHE A 476 7.16 22.83 12.05
N ARG A 477 5.95 23.06 11.54
CA ARG A 477 5.45 24.39 11.17
C ARG A 477 5.22 25.30 12.38
N ASN A 478 5.10 24.72 13.57
CA ASN A 478 4.89 25.46 14.83
C ASN A 478 6.17 25.51 15.71
N LEU A 479 7.33 25.11 15.19
CA LEU A 479 8.62 25.28 15.85
C LEU A 479 9.12 26.73 15.70
#